data_a72b366ed9fb1a0035c49fb0f72039fd
#
_entry.id   a72b366ed9fb1a0035c49fb0f72039fd
#
_cell.length_a   1.000
_cell.length_b   1.000
_cell.length_c   1.000
_cell.angle_alpha   90.00
_cell.angle_beta   90.00
_cell.angle_gamma   90.00
#
_symmetry.space_group_name_H-M   'P 1'
#
loop_
_entity.id
_entity.type
_entity.pdbx_description
1 polymer ?
#
loop_
_entity_poly.entity_id
_entity_poly.type
_entity_poly.pdbx_seq_one_letter_code
_entity_poly.pdbx_strand_id
1 'polypeptide(L)'
;DEQPMHDLYSSLIAKRHQIALNAGFENFRDYKFKELGRFDYTKEDCFQFHDAVKQYVLPLVNEIYDRKKQKLQLNTLKPWDTEAEPAGTAPLKPFTTGEELYEKTVKCFDQLNPFFADCLRKMKEMNHFDLESRIGKAPGGYNCPLSESGAPFIFMNAAGQMSDVTTMVHEGGHAVHSFLAHPLKLSAFKEYPMEIAEVASMAMELFSMDHWQAFFENEADLKRAKEHQLERTITIFPWIAIIDQFQHWVYEHPQHSVEERTSEWMRILNQFSTSSIDYSGLDEFRKIGWQRQLHLFEVPFYYIEYGIAQLGAIGLWMQYKQNPNNALENYMNALSLGGTKTLPELYKAAGLEFNLTPAYIKTLMEFVKTEMDQLK
;
A
#
# COMPACT_ATOMS: atom_id res chain seq x y z
N ASP A 1 1.32 -3.45 27.31
CA ASP A 1 2.71 -3.47 26.73
C ASP A 1 3.23 -2.08 26.36
N GLU A 2 2.54 -0.98 26.74
CA GLU A 2 2.89 0.39 26.34
C GLU A 2 4.34 0.75 26.68
N GLN A 3 4.72 0.65 27.95
CA GLN A 3 6.08 1.01 28.40
C GLN A 3 7.18 0.14 27.78
N PRO A 4 7.07 -1.20 27.72
CA PRO A 4 8.03 -2.04 27.00
C PRO A 4 8.23 -1.65 25.54
N MET A 5 7.18 -1.20 24.83
CA MET A 5 7.29 -0.74 23.44
C MET A 5 8.00 0.60 23.34
N HIS A 6 7.79 1.53 24.29
CA HIS A 6 8.55 2.77 24.41
C HIS A 6 10.03 2.51 24.63
N ASP A 7 10.37 1.61 25.55
CA ASP A 7 11.76 1.25 25.89
C ASP A 7 12.47 0.59 24.71
N LEU A 8 11.80 -0.35 24.04
CA LEU A 8 12.31 -1.00 22.83
C LEU A 8 12.61 0.02 21.74
N TYR A 9 11.64 0.90 21.43
CA TYR A 9 11.81 1.88 20.36
C TYR A 9 12.92 2.89 20.70
N SER A 10 13.04 3.34 21.94
CA SER A 10 14.14 4.21 22.40
C SER A 10 15.49 3.52 22.24
N SER A 11 15.59 2.24 22.56
CA SER A 11 16.81 1.45 22.35
C SER A 11 17.16 1.32 20.86
N LEU A 12 16.17 1.10 19.98
CA LEU A 12 16.36 1.04 18.54
C LEU A 12 16.84 2.39 17.99
N ILE A 13 16.23 3.51 18.40
CA ILE A 13 16.63 4.86 17.99
C ILE A 13 18.10 5.13 18.36
N ALA A 14 18.48 4.85 19.61
CA ALA A 14 19.86 5.04 20.07
C ALA A 14 20.87 4.21 19.27
N LYS A 15 20.57 2.95 19.00
CA LYS A 15 21.43 2.06 18.19
C LYS A 15 21.52 2.52 16.74
N ARG A 16 20.40 2.90 16.13
CA ARG A 16 20.33 3.40 14.75
C ARG A 16 21.09 4.73 14.59
N HIS A 17 20.98 5.63 15.57
CA HIS A 17 21.77 6.85 15.59
C HIS A 17 23.27 6.55 15.66
N GLN A 18 23.70 5.60 16.50
CA GLN A 18 25.11 5.19 16.59
C GLN A 18 25.60 4.56 15.27
N ILE A 19 24.76 3.77 14.57
CA ILE A 19 25.09 3.23 13.25
C ILE A 19 25.36 4.37 12.26
N ALA A 20 24.50 5.38 12.24
CA ALA A 20 24.66 6.54 11.36
C ALA A 20 25.97 7.31 11.66
N LEU A 21 26.26 7.58 12.92
CA LEU A 21 27.52 8.24 13.33
C LEU A 21 28.74 7.42 12.93
N ASN A 22 28.74 6.10 13.13
CA ASN A 22 29.82 5.21 12.74
C ASN A 22 30.06 5.20 11.21
N ALA A 23 29.00 5.42 10.44
CA ALA A 23 29.06 5.53 8.98
C ALA A 23 29.35 6.96 8.47
N GLY A 24 29.59 7.95 9.38
CA GLY A 24 29.92 9.32 9.03
C GLY A 24 28.72 10.21 8.68
N PHE A 25 27.50 9.83 9.09
CA PHE A 25 26.29 10.62 8.90
C PHE A 25 25.90 11.33 10.21
N GLU A 26 25.26 12.48 10.09
CA GLU A 26 24.79 13.27 11.25
C GLU A 26 23.54 12.63 11.90
N ASN A 27 22.71 11.97 11.12
CA ASN A 27 21.47 11.35 11.60
C ASN A 27 21.17 10.04 10.84
N PHE A 28 20.28 9.23 11.42
CA PHE A 28 19.94 7.91 10.86
C PHE A 28 19.11 7.99 9.56
N ARG A 29 18.28 9.04 9.36
CA ARG A 29 17.53 9.20 8.10
C ARG A 29 18.48 9.28 6.92
N ASP A 30 19.49 10.16 6.96
CA ASP A 30 20.39 10.41 5.84
C ASP A 30 21.26 9.16 5.53
N TYR A 31 21.65 8.42 6.57
CA TYR A 31 22.27 7.11 6.43
C TYR A 31 21.33 6.13 5.74
N LYS A 32 20.09 5.99 6.26
CA LYS A 32 19.12 5.00 5.80
C LYS A 32 18.66 5.25 4.37
N PHE A 33 18.52 6.49 3.95
CA PHE A 33 18.21 6.82 2.56
C PHE A 33 19.30 6.30 1.61
N LYS A 34 20.58 6.43 1.97
CA LYS A 34 21.69 5.87 1.20
C LYS A 34 21.70 4.35 1.21
N GLU A 35 21.45 3.74 2.38
CA GLU A 35 21.38 2.27 2.50
C GLU A 35 20.23 1.68 1.66
N LEU A 36 19.09 2.37 1.58
CA LEU A 36 17.93 1.98 0.75
C LEU A 36 18.13 2.28 -0.73
N GLY A 37 19.27 2.90 -1.13
CA GLY A 37 19.52 3.26 -2.53
C GLY A 37 18.65 4.43 -3.03
N ARG A 38 18.13 5.26 -2.15
CA ARG A 38 17.28 6.42 -2.47
C ARG A 38 18.15 7.58 -2.95
N PHE A 39 18.46 7.57 -4.23
CA PHE A 39 19.25 8.61 -4.88
C PHE A 39 18.40 9.51 -5.78
N ASP A 40 17.18 9.12 -6.07
CA ASP A 40 16.30 9.74 -7.06
C ASP A 40 15.29 10.73 -6.45
N TYR A 41 15.17 10.75 -5.12
CA TYR A 41 14.34 11.70 -4.39
C TYR A 41 14.93 12.01 -3.01
N THR A 42 14.48 13.11 -2.43
CA THR A 42 15.03 13.71 -1.20
C THR A 42 13.98 13.72 -0.10
N LYS A 43 14.41 14.12 1.10
CA LYS A 43 13.48 14.41 2.22
C LYS A 43 12.51 15.54 1.89
N GLU A 44 12.96 16.52 1.10
CA GLU A 44 12.14 17.65 0.67
C GLU A 44 10.99 17.18 -0.23
N ASP A 45 11.20 16.19 -1.07
CA ASP A 45 10.16 15.55 -1.88
C ASP A 45 9.15 14.81 -0.99
N CYS A 46 9.62 14.12 0.06
CA CYS A 46 8.74 13.51 1.07
C CYS A 46 7.88 14.58 1.78
N PHE A 47 8.47 15.73 2.14
CA PHE A 47 7.73 16.82 2.78
C PHE A 47 6.69 17.44 1.83
N GLN A 48 7.02 17.60 0.55
CA GLN A 48 6.04 18.03 -0.47
C GLN A 48 4.88 17.04 -0.58
N PHE A 49 5.17 15.73 -0.55
CA PHE A 49 4.13 14.70 -0.51
C PHE A 49 3.22 14.84 0.73
N HIS A 50 3.80 15.05 1.94
CA HIS A 50 2.99 15.27 3.15
C HIS A 50 2.07 16.50 3.02
N ASP A 51 2.57 17.58 2.47
CA ASP A 51 1.77 18.80 2.27
C ASP A 51 0.68 18.61 1.22
N ALA A 52 0.98 17.90 0.15
CA ALA A 52 -0.01 17.55 -0.87
C ALA A 52 -1.12 16.62 -0.32
N VAL A 53 -0.78 15.66 0.55
CA VAL A 53 -1.76 14.80 1.22
C VAL A 53 -2.71 15.65 2.07
N LYS A 54 -2.19 16.59 2.87
CA LYS A 54 -3.04 17.52 3.64
C LYS A 54 -3.97 18.35 2.76
N GLN A 55 -3.45 18.84 1.65
CA GLN A 55 -4.16 19.80 0.80
C GLN A 55 -5.19 19.15 -0.13
N TYR A 56 -4.88 17.99 -0.71
CA TYR A 56 -5.66 17.42 -1.80
C TYR A 56 -6.28 16.06 -1.48
N VAL A 57 -5.67 15.28 -0.58
CA VAL A 57 -6.19 13.94 -0.22
C VAL A 57 -7.15 14.04 0.98
N LEU A 58 -6.76 14.74 2.04
CA LEU A 58 -7.56 14.82 3.26
C LEU A 58 -8.99 15.37 3.05
N PRO A 59 -9.25 16.38 2.19
CA PRO A 59 -10.61 16.79 1.84
C PRO A 59 -11.44 15.65 1.23
N LEU A 60 -10.84 14.83 0.37
CA LEU A 60 -11.52 13.68 -0.24
C LEU A 60 -11.80 12.58 0.80
N VAL A 61 -10.87 12.36 1.72
CA VAL A 61 -11.09 11.45 2.88
C VAL A 61 -12.26 11.91 3.72
N ASN A 62 -12.39 13.23 3.97
CA ASN A 62 -13.54 13.79 4.68
C ASN A 62 -14.85 13.51 3.92
N GLU A 63 -14.89 13.70 2.60
CA GLU A 63 -16.06 13.39 1.78
C GLU A 63 -16.44 11.90 1.86
N ILE A 64 -15.46 10.99 1.88
CA ILE A 64 -15.67 9.54 2.02
C ILE A 64 -16.36 9.24 3.36
N TYR A 65 -15.80 9.74 4.47
CA TYR A 65 -16.36 9.45 5.78
C TYR A 65 -17.67 10.19 6.06
N ASP A 66 -17.89 11.37 5.50
CA ASP A 66 -19.20 12.05 5.59
C ASP A 66 -20.29 11.26 4.84
N ARG A 67 -19.97 10.69 3.67
CA ARG A 67 -20.85 9.75 2.97
C ARG A 67 -21.12 8.49 3.78
N LYS A 68 -20.08 7.92 4.40
CA LYS A 68 -20.20 6.74 5.28
C LYS A 68 -21.15 7.04 6.44
N LYS A 69 -20.96 8.17 7.12
CA LYS A 69 -21.85 8.63 8.20
C LYS A 69 -23.30 8.73 7.77
N GLN A 70 -23.55 9.28 6.56
CA GLN A 70 -24.90 9.37 6.00
C GLN A 70 -25.49 7.99 5.67
N LYS A 71 -24.72 7.10 5.00
CA LYS A 71 -25.13 5.72 4.70
C LYS A 71 -25.54 4.96 5.98
N LEU A 72 -24.78 5.15 7.07
CA LEU A 72 -25.02 4.51 8.36
C LEU A 72 -26.11 5.20 9.19
N GLN A 73 -26.63 6.36 8.76
CA GLN A 73 -27.61 7.18 9.47
C GLN A 73 -27.15 7.58 10.89
N LEU A 74 -25.84 7.82 11.07
CA LEU A 74 -25.23 8.20 12.33
C LEU A 74 -25.18 9.73 12.49
N ASN A 75 -25.39 10.22 13.70
CA ASN A 75 -25.14 11.62 14.04
C ASN A 75 -23.65 11.91 14.18
N THR A 76 -22.86 10.91 14.61
CA THR A 76 -21.44 10.98 14.85
C THR A 76 -20.79 9.69 14.37
N LEU A 77 -19.74 9.78 13.58
CA LEU A 77 -18.95 8.62 13.15
C LEU A 77 -17.79 8.42 14.12
N LYS A 78 -17.64 7.24 14.67
CA LYS A 78 -16.53 6.84 15.54
C LYS A 78 -15.52 5.97 14.78
N PRO A 79 -14.29 5.79 15.27
CA PRO A 79 -13.28 4.98 14.57
C PRO A 79 -13.72 3.55 14.24
N TRP A 80 -14.55 2.95 15.06
CA TRP A 80 -15.08 1.58 14.85
C TRP A 80 -16.24 1.52 13.84
N ASP A 81 -16.76 2.66 13.39
CA ASP A 81 -17.83 2.71 12.40
C ASP A 81 -17.27 2.81 10.96
N THR A 82 -15.96 3.04 10.81
CA THR A 82 -15.34 3.25 9.48
C THR A 82 -15.48 2.07 8.55
N GLU A 83 -15.47 0.85 9.09
CA GLU A 83 -15.65 -0.40 8.34
C GLU A 83 -17.07 -0.96 8.44
N ALA A 84 -17.98 -0.27 9.16
CA ALA A 84 -19.36 -0.74 9.33
C ALA A 84 -20.15 -0.62 8.02
N GLU A 85 -21.11 -1.52 7.85
CA GLU A 85 -22.12 -1.47 6.78
C GLU A 85 -23.51 -1.13 7.36
N PRO A 86 -24.42 -0.56 6.56
CA PRO A 86 -25.79 -0.32 6.99
C PRO A 86 -26.44 -1.56 7.55
N ALA A 87 -27.29 -1.40 8.57
CA ALA A 87 -27.99 -2.50 9.19
C ALA A 87 -28.78 -3.33 8.15
N GLY A 88 -28.63 -4.65 8.21
CA GLY A 88 -29.25 -5.58 7.27
C GLY A 88 -28.46 -5.83 5.98
N THR A 89 -27.35 -5.14 5.76
CA THR A 89 -26.45 -5.43 4.63
C THR A 89 -25.65 -6.70 4.93
N ALA A 90 -25.75 -7.70 4.06
CA ALA A 90 -24.94 -8.92 4.18
C ALA A 90 -23.45 -8.60 3.89
N PRO A 91 -22.50 -9.24 4.61
CA PRO A 91 -21.08 -9.13 4.29
C PRO A 91 -20.80 -9.60 2.87
N LEU A 92 -19.82 -8.97 2.21
CA LEU A 92 -19.29 -9.47 0.95
C LEU A 92 -18.65 -10.85 1.18
N LYS A 93 -19.01 -11.81 0.34
CA LYS A 93 -18.48 -13.19 0.38
C LYS A 93 -17.97 -13.59 -1.01
N PRO A 94 -16.79 -13.11 -1.40
CA PRO A 94 -16.25 -13.33 -2.74
C PRO A 94 -15.87 -14.78 -3.01
N PHE A 95 -15.57 -15.56 -1.98
CA PHE A 95 -15.13 -16.97 -2.07
C PHE A 95 -15.35 -17.68 -0.71
N THR A 96 -15.19 -19.01 -0.69
CA THR A 96 -15.33 -19.86 0.50
C THR A 96 -14.06 -20.63 0.85
N THR A 97 -13.23 -20.97 -0.14
CA THR A 97 -11.99 -21.73 0.04
C THR A 97 -10.81 -21.05 -0.64
N GLY A 98 -9.59 -21.38 -0.21
CA GLY A 98 -8.37 -20.86 -0.88
C GLY A 98 -8.28 -21.34 -2.34
N GLU A 99 -8.80 -22.52 -2.66
CA GLU A 99 -8.87 -23.01 -4.04
C GLU A 99 -9.81 -22.14 -4.89
N GLU A 100 -10.99 -21.82 -4.38
CA GLU A 100 -11.93 -20.95 -5.07
C GLU A 100 -11.36 -19.54 -5.27
N LEU A 101 -10.65 -19.00 -4.26
CA LEU A 101 -9.95 -17.73 -4.38
C LEU A 101 -8.93 -17.76 -5.52
N TYR A 102 -8.11 -18.82 -5.59
CA TYR A 102 -7.15 -19.04 -6.66
C TYR A 102 -7.82 -19.09 -8.04
N GLU A 103 -8.84 -19.94 -8.21
CA GLU A 103 -9.54 -20.13 -9.49
C GLU A 103 -10.17 -18.82 -10.00
N LYS A 104 -10.83 -18.08 -9.11
CA LYS A 104 -11.45 -16.79 -9.42
C LYS A 104 -10.40 -15.74 -9.77
N THR A 105 -9.25 -15.74 -9.08
CA THR A 105 -8.12 -14.84 -9.40
C THR A 105 -7.53 -15.16 -10.76
N VAL A 106 -7.30 -16.44 -11.07
CA VAL A 106 -6.84 -16.86 -12.41
C VAL A 106 -7.82 -16.41 -13.50
N LYS A 107 -9.13 -16.58 -13.30
CA LYS A 107 -10.16 -16.12 -14.24
C LYS A 107 -10.13 -14.59 -14.41
N CYS A 108 -9.94 -13.84 -13.34
CA CYS A 108 -9.82 -12.39 -13.36
C CYS A 108 -8.57 -11.97 -14.15
N PHE A 109 -7.42 -12.58 -13.87
CA PHE A 109 -6.14 -12.27 -14.54
C PHE A 109 -6.15 -12.68 -16.02
N ASP A 110 -6.80 -13.78 -16.37
CA ASP A 110 -6.92 -14.23 -17.78
C ASP A 110 -7.69 -13.22 -18.64
N GLN A 111 -8.71 -12.57 -18.06
CA GLN A 111 -9.44 -11.49 -18.74
C GLN A 111 -8.63 -10.21 -18.85
N LEU A 112 -7.73 -9.94 -17.90
CA LEU A 112 -6.85 -8.78 -17.91
C LEU A 112 -5.69 -8.98 -18.89
N ASN A 113 -4.94 -10.06 -18.74
CA ASN A 113 -3.87 -10.49 -19.63
C ASN A 113 -3.57 -11.99 -19.41
N PRO A 114 -3.62 -12.86 -20.44
CA PRO A 114 -3.35 -14.28 -20.29
C PRO A 114 -2.00 -14.63 -19.63
N PHE A 115 -0.96 -13.84 -19.87
CA PHE A 115 0.35 -14.03 -19.23
C PHE A 115 0.26 -13.94 -17.70
N PHE A 116 -0.58 -13.05 -17.15
CA PHE A 116 -0.73 -12.91 -15.70
C PHE A 116 -1.36 -14.15 -15.08
N ALA A 117 -2.37 -14.70 -15.75
CA ALA A 117 -2.98 -15.98 -15.33
C ALA A 117 -1.98 -17.15 -15.43
N ASP A 118 -1.17 -17.20 -16.48
CA ASP A 118 -0.16 -18.24 -16.67
C ASP A 118 0.92 -18.22 -15.58
N CYS A 119 1.29 -17.04 -15.06
CA CYS A 119 2.17 -16.92 -13.88
C CYS A 119 1.58 -17.67 -12.68
N LEU A 120 0.29 -17.43 -12.37
CA LEU A 120 -0.39 -18.10 -11.26
C LEU A 120 -0.56 -19.61 -11.49
N ARG A 121 -0.88 -20.04 -12.72
CA ARG A 121 -0.99 -21.47 -13.09
C ARG A 121 0.34 -22.18 -12.85
N LYS A 122 1.45 -21.59 -13.28
CA LYS A 122 2.79 -22.14 -13.06
C LYS A 122 3.13 -22.25 -11.57
N MET A 123 2.79 -21.25 -10.78
CA MET A 123 2.97 -21.32 -9.32
C MET A 123 2.12 -22.42 -8.68
N LYS A 124 0.90 -22.66 -9.19
CA LYS A 124 0.02 -23.76 -8.71
C LYS A 124 0.63 -25.13 -8.99
N GLU A 125 1.15 -25.34 -10.19
CA GLU A 125 1.85 -26.58 -10.58
C GLU A 125 3.04 -26.89 -9.67
N MET A 126 3.70 -25.83 -9.16
CA MET A 126 4.85 -25.92 -8.25
C MET A 126 4.45 -25.97 -6.77
N ASN A 127 3.16 -25.95 -6.43
CA ASN A 127 2.65 -25.85 -5.06
C ASN A 127 3.15 -24.61 -4.30
N HIS A 128 3.23 -23.46 -4.96
CA HIS A 128 3.75 -22.22 -4.41
C HIS A 128 2.66 -21.32 -3.81
N PHE A 129 1.63 -21.92 -3.18
CA PHE A 129 0.57 -21.19 -2.48
C PHE A 129 0.31 -21.78 -1.10
N ASP A 130 0.24 -20.90 -0.10
CA ASP A 130 -0.34 -21.21 1.21
C ASP A 130 -1.35 -20.08 1.55
N LEU A 131 -2.61 -20.26 1.13
CA LEU A 131 -3.59 -19.19 1.09
C LEU A 131 -4.47 -19.13 2.35
N GLU A 132 -4.91 -20.27 2.88
CA GLU A 132 -5.93 -20.30 3.93
C GLU A 132 -5.38 -19.98 5.32
N SER A 133 -6.19 -19.27 6.11
CA SER A 133 -5.92 -19.04 7.53
C SER A 133 -6.11 -20.33 8.34
N ARG A 134 -5.26 -20.54 9.35
CA ARG A 134 -5.34 -21.65 10.30
C ARG A 134 -4.69 -21.32 11.64
N ILE A 135 -5.07 -22.02 12.68
CA ILE A 135 -4.49 -21.83 14.01
C ILE A 135 -2.97 -22.10 13.96
N GLY A 136 -2.21 -21.17 14.52
CA GLY A 136 -0.73 -21.24 14.58
C GLY A 136 -0.01 -20.74 13.33
N LYS A 137 -0.73 -20.34 12.27
CA LYS A 137 -0.14 -19.67 11.11
C LYS A 137 0.24 -18.23 11.44
N ALA A 138 1.43 -17.78 11.01
CA ALA A 138 1.85 -16.40 11.21
C ALA A 138 0.88 -15.42 10.52
N PRO A 139 0.56 -14.25 11.11
CA PRO A 139 -0.31 -13.28 10.49
C PRO A 139 0.37 -12.60 9.29
N GLY A 140 -0.44 -11.97 8.42
CA GLY A 140 0.02 -11.22 7.25
C GLY A 140 -0.09 -12.01 5.96
N GLY A 141 0.34 -11.37 4.88
CA GLY A 141 0.50 -11.92 3.54
C GLY A 141 1.79 -11.40 2.94
N TYR A 142 2.42 -12.18 2.07
CA TYR A 142 3.61 -11.77 1.34
C TYR A 142 3.83 -12.64 0.10
N ASN A 143 4.53 -12.07 -0.86
CA ASN A 143 5.13 -12.77 -1.98
C ASN A 143 6.63 -12.95 -1.72
N CYS A 144 7.13 -14.18 -1.79
CA CYS A 144 8.54 -14.50 -1.59
C CYS A 144 9.15 -14.99 -2.91
N PRO A 145 9.99 -14.18 -3.59
CA PRO A 145 10.72 -14.64 -4.77
C PRO A 145 11.66 -15.79 -4.43
N LEU A 146 11.59 -16.89 -5.19
CA LEU A 146 12.46 -18.05 -5.04
C LEU A 146 13.39 -18.13 -6.26
N SER A 147 14.61 -17.66 -6.12
CA SER A 147 15.57 -17.53 -7.22
C SER A 147 15.91 -18.85 -7.88
N GLU A 148 15.94 -19.96 -7.14
CA GLU A 148 16.26 -21.30 -7.64
C GLU A 148 15.16 -21.83 -8.57
N SER A 149 13.90 -21.74 -8.15
CA SER A 149 12.77 -22.22 -8.94
C SER A 149 12.34 -21.25 -10.04
N GLY A 150 12.70 -19.97 -9.91
CA GLY A 150 12.31 -18.89 -10.80
C GLY A 150 10.84 -18.50 -10.71
N ALA A 151 10.12 -18.99 -9.70
CA ALA A 151 8.74 -18.63 -9.42
C ALA A 151 8.59 -18.28 -7.93
N PRO A 152 7.84 -17.23 -7.59
CA PRO A 152 7.65 -16.81 -6.20
C PRO A 152 6.69 -17.76 -5.46
N PHE A 153 6.62 -17.59 -4.14
CA PHE A 153 5.66 -18.25 -3.25
C PHE A 153 4.73 -17.20 -2.63
N ILE A 154 3.43 -17.43 -2.66
CA ILE A 154 2.43 -16.57 -2.01
C ILE A 154 1.95 -17.23 -0.71
N PHE A 155 2.13 -16.49 0.40
CA PHE A 155 1.60 -16.82 1.71
C PHE A 155 0.58 -15.75 2.10
N MET A 156 -0.60 -16.18 2.59
CA MET A 156 -1.61 -15.28 3.11
C MET A 156 -2.53 -15.97 4.11
N ASN A 157 -3.48 -15.27 4.68
CA ASN A 157 -4.41 -15.76 5.70
C ASN A 157 -5.87 -15.54 5.26
N ALA A 158 -6.26 -16.08 4.11
CA ALA A 158 -7.59 -15.92 3.53
C ALA A 158 -8.67 -16.55 4.43
N ALA A 159 -9.73 -15.78 4.67
CA ALA A 159 -10.87 -16.13 5.51
C ALA A 159 -12.23 -15.83 4.85
N GLY A 160 -12.28 -15.61 3.54
CA GLY A 160 -13.50 -15.36 2.77
C GLY A 160 -13.92 -13.88 2.73
N GLN A 161 -13.01 -12.96 3.03
CA GLN A 161 -13.28 -11.53 3.09
C GLN A 161 -12.88 -10.81 1.78
N MET A 162 -13.44 -9.61 1.56
CA MET A 162 -13.05 -8.77 0.41
C MET A 162 -11.58 -8.38 0.46
N SER A 163 -11.04 -8.11 1.64
CA SER A 163 -9.62 -7.84 1.83
C SER A 163 -8.70 -8.96 1.33
N ASP A 164 -9.17 -10.22 1.37
CA ASP A 164 -8.38 -11.34 0.88
C ASP A 164 -8.28 -11.36 -0.65
N VAL A 165 -9.33 -10.91 -1.35
CA VAL A 165 -9.29 -10.70 -2.81
C VAL A 165 -8.26 -9.64 -3.15
N THR A 166 -8.32 -8.49 -2.45
CA THR A 166 -7.34 -7.41 -2.66
C THR A 166 -5.91 -7.90 -2.39
N THR A 167 -5.69 -8.63 -1.28
CA THR A 167 -4.38 -9.22 -0.98
C THR A 167 -3.94 -10.21 -2.08
N MET A 168 -4.82 -11.08 -2.53
CA MET A 168 -4.46 -12.07 -3.57
C MET A 168 -4.07 -11.42 -4.89
N VAL A 169 -4.78 -10.39 -5.34
CA VAL A 169 -4.41 -9.67 -6.57
C VAL A 169 -3.16 -8.82 -6.39
N HIS A 170 -2.93 -8.26 -5.19
CA HIS A 170 -1.71 -7.56 -4.81
C HIS A 170 -0.49 -8.49 -4.90
N GLU A 171 -0.51 -9.63 -4.20
CA GLU A 171 0.57 -10.63 -4.24
C GLU A 171 0.73 -11.22 -5.65
N GLY A 172 -0.36 -11.33 -6.40
CA GLY A 172 -0.35 -11.68 -7.83
C GLY A 172 0.41 -10.66 -8.69
N GLY A 173 0.32 -9.36 -8.36
CA GLY A 173 1.10 -8.31 -9.02
C GLY A 173 2.60 -8.47 -8.79
N HIS A 174 3.00 -8.75 -7.55
CA HIS A 174 4.39 -9.10 -7.22
C HIS A 174 4.85 -10.38 -7.94
N ALA A 175 3.97 -11.37 -8.08
CA ALA A 175 4.30 -12.59 -8.82
C ALA A 175 4.57 -12.29 -10.29
N VAL A 176 3.72 -11.52 -10.95
CA VAL A 176 3.93 -11.06 -12.35
C VAL A 176 5.26 -10.32 -12.48
N HIS A 177 5.59 -9.43 -11.54
CA HIS A 177 6.88 -8.72 -11.53
C HIS A 177 8.05 -9.68 -11.45
N SER A 178 8.00 -10.66 -10.54
CA SER A 178 9.04 -11.68 -10.40
C SER A 178 9.27 -12.47 -11.68
N PHE A 179 8.19 -12.89 -12.36
CA PHE A 179 8.30 -13.59 -13.64
C PHE A 179 8.87 -12.72 -14.75
N LEU A 180 8.50 -11.44 -14.83
CA LEU A 180 9.00 -10.51 -15.83
C LEU A 180 10.49 -10.17 -15.62
N ALA A 181 10.94 -10.05 -14.37
CA ALA A 181 12.33 -9.79 -14.04
C ALA A 181 13.22 -11.06 -14.07
N HIS A 182 12.62 -12.26 -14.03
CA HIS A 182 13.36 -13.52 -13.98
C HIS A 182 14.41 -13.71 -15.12
N PRO A 183 14.14 -13.30 -16.38
CA PRO A 183 15.10 -13.45 -17.49
C PRO A 183 16.39 -12.61 -17.34
N LEU A 184 16.43 -11.65 -16.41
CA LEU A 184 17.63 -10.86 -16.15
C LEU A 184 18.78 -11.75 -15.67
N LYS A 185 19.99 -11.55 -16.27
CA LYS A 185 21.13 -12.47 -16.07
C LYS A 185 21.75 -12.38 -14.68
N LEU A 186 21.87 -11.16 -14.14
CA LEU A 186 22.48 -10.93 -12.84
C LEU A 186 21.41 -10.96 -11.75
N SER A 187 21.67 -11.69 -10.67
CA SER A 187 20.75 -11.76 -9.52
C SER A 187 20.47 -10.37 -8.94
N ALA A 188 21.49 -9.52 -8.84
CA ALA A 188 21.33 -8.14 -8.37
C ALA A 188 20.35 -7.30 -9.21
N PHE A 189 20.14 -7.63 -10.48
CA PHE A 189 19.16 -6.94 -11.32
C PHE A 189 17.74 -7.46 -11.13
N LYS A 190 17.57 -8.59 -10.45
CA LYS A 190 16.26 -9.12 -10.05
C LYS A 190 15.77 -8.53 -8.73
N GLU A 191 16.66 -7.81 -8.04
CA GLU A 191 16.32 -6.97 -6.90
C GLU A 191 16.02 -5.57 -7.43
N TYR A 192 14.84 -5.06 -7.17
CA TYR A 192 14.35 -3.77 -7.67
C TYR A 192 13.89 -2.89 -6.51
N PRO A 193 13.88 -1.56 -6.68
CA PRO A 193 13.39 -0.64 -5.65
C PRO A 193 11.97 -1.02 -5.20
N MET A 194 11.71 -0.90 -3.90
CA MET A 194 10.40 -1.27 -3.35
C MET A 194 9.29 -0.37 -3.88
N GLU A 195 9.59 0.87 -4.23
CA GLU A 195 8.66 1.79 -4.87
C GLU A 195 8.08 1.21 -6.17
N ILE A 196 8.90 0.55 -7.01
CA ILE A 196 8.39 -0.09 -8.23
C ILE A 196 7.81 -1.48 -7.95
N ALA A 197 8.30 -2.19 -6.92
CA ALA A 197 7.69 -3.43 -6.47
C ALA A 197 6.24 -3.22 -6.06
N GLU A 198 5.98 -2.19 -5.26
CA GLU A 198 4.64 -1.86 -4.81
C GLU A 198 3.78 -1.20 -5.92
N VAL A 199 4.38 -0.55 -6.93
CA VAL A 199 3.64 -0.18 -8.15
C VAL A 199 3.08 -1.42 -8.84
N ALA A 200 3.86 -2.51 -8.91
CA ALA A 200 3.41 -3.74 -9.55
C ALA A 200 2.18 -4.32 -8.86
N SER A 201 2.20 -4.40 -7.54
CA SER A 201 1.10 -4.95 -6.74
C SER A 201 -0.13 -4.03 -6.70
N MET A 202 0.06 -2.75 -6.38
CA MET A 202 -1.04 -1.78 -6.25
C MET A 202 -1.70 -1.45 -7.60
N ALA A 203 -0.93 -1.43 -8.71
CA ALA A 203 -1.53 -1.29 -10.04
C ALA A 203 -2.39 -2.50 -10.41
N MET A 204 -1.97 -3.72 -10.02
CA MET A 204 -2.76 -4.93 -10.23
C MET A 204 -4.08 -4.90 -9.46
N GLU A 205 -4.10 -4.35 -8.24
CA GLU A 205 -5.34 -4.11 -7.50
C GLU A 205 -6.34 -3.27 -8.32
N LEU A 206 -5.85 -2.18 -8.95
CA LEU A 206 -6.69 -1.24 -9.70
C LEU A 206 -7.08 -1.78 -11.09
N PHE A 207 -6.16 -2.41 -11.82
CA PHE A 207 -6.43 -3.00 -13.12
C PHE A 207 -7.46 -4.13 -13.02
N SER A 208 -7.32 -4.99 -12.01
CA SER A 208 -8.17 -6.16 -11.84
C SER A 208 -9.62 -5.80 -11.52
N MET A 209 -9.90 -4.60 -10.97
CA MET A 209 -11.27 -4.20 -10.59
C MET A 209 -12.28 -4.30 -11.72
N ASP A 210 -11.87 -4.05 -12.97
CA ASP A 210 -12.78 -4.14 -14.12
C ASP A 210 -13.18 -5.60 -14.45
N HIS A 211 -12.52 -6.58 -13.82
CA HIS A 211 -12.75 -8.02 -13.99
C HIS A 211 -13.23 -8.73 -12.72
N TRP A 212 -13.63 -7.99 -11.68
CA TRP A 212 -14.07 -8.54 -10.40
C TRP A 212 -15.45 -9.22 -10.45
N GLN A 213 -16.16 -9.17 -11.59
CA GLN A 213 -17.29 -10.09 -11.85
C GLN A 213 -16.90 -11.59 -11.75
N ALA A 214 -15.58 -11.90 -11.78
CA ALA A 214 -15.10 -13.24 -11.47
C ALA A 214 -15.38 -13.65 -10.01
N PHE A 215 -15.43 -12.69 -9.09
CA PHE A 215 -15.66 -12.90 -7.66
C PHE A 215 -17.12 -12.67 -7.26
N PHE A 216 -17.84 -11.79 -7.97
CA PHE A 216 -19.20 -11.36 -7.61
C PHE A 216 -20.14 -11.50 -8.81
N GLU A 217 -21.17 -12.33 -8.65
CA GLU A 217 -22.25 -12.48 -9.65
C GLU A 217 -23.28 -11.36 -9.56
N ASN A 218 -23.46 -10.80 -8.35
CA ASN A 218 -24.42 -9.74 -8.07
C ASN A 218 -23.77 -8.37 -8.33
N GLU A 219 -24.39 -7.57 -9.20
CA GLU A 219 -23.91 -6.23 -9.56
C GLU A 219 -23.81 -5.26 -8.35
N ALA A 220 -24.75 -5.37 -7.39
CA ALA A 220 -24.70 -4.53 -6.19
C ALA A 220 -23.49 -4.87 -5.29
N ASP A 221 -23.13 -6.13 -5.15
CA ASP A 221 -21.95 -6.57 -4.41
C ASP A 221 -20.66 -6.20 -5.16
N LEU A 222 -20.63 -6.36 -6.49
CA LEU A 222 -19.52 -5.93 -7.33
C LEU A 222 -19.28 -4.42 -7.20
N LYS A 223 -20.33 -3.61 -7.28
CA LYS A 223 -20.27 -2.16 -7.10
C LYS A 223 -19.70 -1.80 -5.73
N ARG A 224 -20.24 -2.41 -4.66
CA ARG A 224 -19.79 -2.19 -3.28
C ARG A 224 -18.31 -2.58 -3.10
N ALA A 225 -17.88 -3.69 -3.68
CA ALA A 225 -16.48 -4.11 -3.64
C ALA A 225 -15.54 -3.09 -4.31
N LYS A 226 -15.93 -2.53 -5.46
CA LYS A 226 -15.19 -1.47 -6.15
C LYS A 226 -15.18 -0.16 -5.36
N GLU A 227 -16.31 0.23 -4.75
CA GLU A 227 -16.39 1.39 -3.85
C GLU A 227 -15.37 1.25 -2.70
N HIS A 228 -15.34 0.09 -2.02
CA HIS A 228 -14.39 -0.17 -0.93
C HIS A 228 -12.93 -0.08 -1.39
N GLN A 229 -12.59 -0.62 -2.57
CA GLN A 229 -11.23 -0.55 -3.08
C GLN A 229 -10.80 0.89 -3.37
N LEU A 230 -11.65 1.69 -3.99
CA LEU A 230 -11.33 3.09 -4.27
C LEU A 230 -11.25 3.94 -3.00
N GLU A 231 -12.14 3.72 -2.03
CA GLU A 231 -12.07 4.36 -0.72
C GLU A 231 -10.74 4.03 -0.03
N ARG A 232 -10.33 2.75 -0.01
CA ARG A 232 -9.05 2.29 0.56
C ARG A 232 -7.86 2.92 -0.16
N THR A 233 -7.87 2.99 -1.48
CA THR A 233 -6.83 3.63 -2.30
C THR A 233 -6.55 5.07 -1.87
N ILE A 234 -7.57 5.80 -1.41
CA ILE A 234 -7.44 7.18 -0.94
C ILE A 234 -7.14 7.27 0.56
N THR A 235 -7.84 6.48 1.38
CA THR A 235 -7.75 6.62 2.84
C THR A 235 -6.43 6.15 3.44
N ILE A 236 -5.59 5.45 2.67
CA ILE A 236 -4.25 5.02 3.11
C ILE A 236 -3.24 6.18 3.17
N PHE A 237 -3.35 7.19 2.30
CA PHE A 237 -2.36 8.27 2.18
C PHE A 237 -2.13 9.08 3.47
N PRO A 238 -3.16 9.50 4.24
CA PRO A 238 -2.94 10.17 5.52
C PRO A 238 -2.11 9.34 6.50
N TRP A 239 -2.34 8.03 6.58
CA TRP A 239 -1.56 7.17 7.45
C TRP A 239 -0.10 7.05 7.00
N ILE A 240 0.15 6.95 5.69
CA ILE A 240 1.50 6.95 5.13
C ILE A 240 2.24 8.24 5.51
N ALA A 241 1.59 9.40 5.32
CA ALA A 241 2.18 10.69 5.65
C ALA A 241 2.46 10.83 7.15
N ILE A 242 1.57 10.34 8.02
CA ILE A 242 1.77 10.32 9.48
C ILE A 242 3.02 9.52 9.84
N ILE A 243 3.11 8.28 9.37
CA ILE A 243 4.20 7.37 9.71
C ILE A 243 5.53 7.91 9.16
N ASP A 244 5.57 8.40 7.93
CA ASP A 244 6.80 8.93 7.36
C ASP A 244 7.23 10.23 8.03
N GLN A 245 6.33 11.20 8.24
CA GLN A 245 6.66 12.44 8.95
C GLN A 245 7.13 12.18 10.39
N PHE A 246 6.53 11.21 11.08
CA PHE A 246 6.95 10.82 12.42
C PHE A 246 8.38 10.27 12.43
N GLN A 247 8.75 9.43 11.48
CA GLN A 247 10.10 8.90 11.36
C GLN A 247 11.12 10.00 11.08
N HIS A 248 10.83 10.95 10.19
CA HIS A 248 11.71 12.08 9.95
C HIS A 248 12.02 12.82 11.25
N TRP A 249 10.97 13.16 12.03
CA TRP A 249 11.17 13.86 13.30
C TRP A 249 11.96 13.04 14.32
N VAL A 250 11.62 11.77 14.51
CA VAL A 250 12.28 10.86 15.47
C VAL A 250 13.79 10.80 15.24
N TYR A 251 14.22 10.66 14.00
CA TYR A 251 15.64 10.50 13.68
C TYR A 251 16.40 11.81 13.49
N GLU A 252 15.71 12.92 13.37
CA GLU A 252 16.30 14.27 13.47
C GLU A 252 16.49 14.69 14.94
N HIS A 253 15.75 14.09 15.87
CA HIS A 253 15.80 14.40 17.31
C HIS A 253 16.13 13.14 18.14
N PRO A 254 17.27 12.46 17.93
CA PRO A 254 17.54 11.14 18.51
C PRO A 254 17.64 11.12 20.05
N GLN A 255 17.70 12.29 20.68
CA GLN A 255 17.79 12.47 22.14
C GLN A 255 16.42 12.79 22.78
N HIS A 256 15.33 12.77 22.02
CA HIS A 256 14.01 13.13 22.52
C HIS A 256 13.54 12.19 23.65
N SER A 257 12.77 12.74 24.59
CA SER A 257 12.11 11.97 25.65
C SER A 257 10.85 11.25 25.13
N VAL A 258 10.30 10.34 25.94
CA VAL A 258 9.03 9.65 25.61
C VAL A 258 7.89 10.67 25.53
N GLU A 259 7.88 11.68 26.38
CA GLU A 259 6.88 12.74 26.43
C GLU A 259 6.93 13.60 25.16
N GLU A 260 8.12 14.00 24.72
CA GLU A 260 8.33 14.75 23.47
C GLU A 260 7.88 13.93 22.26
N ARG A 261 8.22 12.63 22.22
CA ARG A 261 7.78 11.70 21.18
C ARG A 261 6.26 11.59 21.12
N THR A 262 5.63 11.44 22.26
CA THR A 262 4.16 11.33 22.36
C THR A 262 3.48 12.63 21.92
N SER A 263 4.03 13.77 22.32
CA SER A 263 3.52 15.09 21.94
C SER A 263 3.63 15.32 20.44
N GLU A 264 4.78 14.98 19.85
CA GLU A 264 4.99 15.14 18.41
C GLU A 264 4.16 14.15 17.59
N TRP A 265 4.05 12.89 18.04
CA TRP A 265 3.13 11.93 17.44
C TRP A 265 1.70 12.46 17.38
N MET A 266 1.18 12.97 18.50
CA MET A 266 -0.16 13.53 18.57
C MET A 266 -0.32 14.78 17.69
N ARG A 267 0.71 15.62 17.62
CA ARG A 267 0.73 16.80 16.74
C ARG A 267 0.60 16.38 15.27
N ILE A 268 1.41 15.42 14.83
CA ILE A 268 1.40 14.90 13.46
C ILE A 268 0.06 14.20 13.19
N LEU A 269 -0.36 13.29 14.06
CA LEU A 269 -1.62 12.56 13.92
C LEU A 269 -2.81 13.51 13.72
N ASN A 270 -2.87 14.60 14.48
CA ASN A 270 -3.94 15.60 14.38
C ASN A 270 -3.91 16.38 13.06
N GLN A 271 -2.76 16.57 12.42
CA GLN A 271 -2.65 17.26 11.13
C GLN A 271 -3.29 16.47 9.98
N PHE A 272 -3.29 15.14 10.07
CA PHE A 272 -3.80 14.24 9.04
C PHE A 272 -5.10 13.53 9.46
N SER A 273 -5.62 13.82 10.65
CA SER A 273 -6.91 13.27 11.09
C SER A 273 -8.05 13.95 10.35
N THR A 274 -8.99 13.13 9.88
CA THR A 274 -10.26 13.64 9.33
C THR A 274 -11.11 14.28 10.41
N SER A 275 -11.79 15.38 10.06
CA SER A 275 -12.77 16.03 10.93
C SER A 275 -14.10 15.26 11.02
N SER A 276 -14.33 14.31 10.12
CA SER A 276 -15.57 13.53 10.04
C SER A 276 -15.65 12.41 11.07
N ILE A 277 -14.52 12.03 11.69
CA ILE A 277 -14.46 11.00 12.74
C ILE A 277 -14.28 11.67 14.11
N ASP A 278 -15.15 11.31 15.05
CA ASP A 278 -15.07 11.77 16.44
C ASP A 278 -14.20 10.83 17.29
N TYR A 279 -13.04 11.32 17.69
CA TYR A 279 -12.08 10.64 18.56
C TYR A 279 -12.22 11.01 20.05
N SER A 280 -13.28 11.72 20.44
CA SER A 280 -13.45 12.13 21.84
C SER A 280 -13.43 10.96 22.80
N GLY A 281 -12.66 11.09 23.89
CA GLY A 281 -12.45 10.04 24.89
C GLY A 281 -11.48 8.93 24.48
N LEU A 282 -10.79 9.07 23.36
CA LEU A 282 -9.85 8.05 22.83
C LEU A 282 -8.38 8.50 22.84
N ASP A 283 -8.06 9.62 23.49
CA ASP A 283 -6.70 10.19 23.46
C ASP A 283 -5.65 9.23 23.99
N GLU A 284 -5.95 8.45 25.04
CA GLU A 284 -5.01 7.48 25.60
C GLU A 284 -4.65 6.37 24.58
N PHE A 285 -5.59 5.94 23.76
CA PHE A 285 -5.33 4.97 22.68
C PHE A 285 -4.61 5.62 21.50
N ARG A 286 -4.92 6.86 21.19
CA ARG A 286 -4.28 7.60 20.08
C ARG A 286 -2.82 7.89 20.35
N LYS A 287 -2.43 8.20 21.60
CA LYS A 287 -1.03 8.48 22.01
C LYS A 287 -0.07 7.33 21.69
N ILE A 288 -0.54 6.10 21.75
CA ILE A 288 0.25 4.89 21.52
C ILE A 288 -0.02 4.26 20.14
N GLY A 289 -0.82 4.91 19.31
CA GLY A 289 -1.25 4.38 18.00
C GLY A 289 -0.10 3.99 17.06
N TRP A 290 1.06 4.62 17.17
CA TRP A 290 2.27 4.30 16.41
C TRP A 290 2.85 2.93 16.79
N GLN A 291 2.66 2.44 18.01
CA GLN A 291 3.25 1.19 18.51
C GLN A 291 2.74 -0.05 17.77
N ARG A 292 1.57 0.03 17.13
CA ARG A 292 1.03 -1.06 16.32
C ARG A 292 1.68 -1.15 14.93
N GLN A 293 2.45 -0.13 14.51
CA GLN A 293 3.05 -0.08 13.18
C GLN A 293 4.43 -0.75 13.19
N LEU A 294 4.46 -2.03 12.85
CA LEU A 294 5.65 -2.88 12.86
C LEU A 294 6.82 -2.29 12.04
N HIS A 295 6.50 -1.63 10.94
CA HIS A 295 7.47 -0.98 10.05
C HIS A 295 8.39 0.02 10.77
N LEU A 296 7.91 0.71 11.80
CA LEU A 296 8.74 1.63 12.60
C LEU A 296 9.88 0.88 13.33
N PHE A 297 9.61 -0.36 13.72
CA PHE A 297 10.54 -1.19 14.47
C PHE A 297 11.48 -1.99 13.56
N GLU A 298 10.99 -2.55 12.46
CA GLU A 298 11.74 -3.49 11.63
C GLU A 298 12.36 -2.84 10.39
N VAL A 299 11.60 -1.99 9.69
CA VAL A 299 11.97 -1.45 8.38
C VAL A 299 11.76 0.08 8.32
N PRO A 300 12.58 0.86 9.06
CA PRO A 300 12.43 2.30 9.11
C PRO A 300 12.58 2.95 7.72
N PHE A 301 11.75 3.97 7.49
CA PHE A 301 11.60 4.70 6.21
C PHE A 301 11.02 3.92 5.04
N TYR A 302 10.58 2.69 5.23
CA TYR A 302 9.90 1.92 4.18
C TYR A 302 8.54 2.53 3.80
N TYR A 303 7.82 3.09 4.74
CA TYR A 303 6.39 3.37 4.61
C TYR A 303 6.03 4.40 3.52
N ILE A 304 6.95 5.33 3.19
CA ILE A 304 6.77 6.30 2.09
C ILE A 304 6.72 5.59 0.72
N GLU A 305 7.34 4.43 0.58
CA GLU A 305 7.37 3.64 -0.65
C GLU A 305 5.96 3.24 -1.08
N TYR A 306 5.08 2.92 -0.14
CA TYR A 306 3.65 2.70 -0.42
C TYR A 306 2.96 3.96 -0.98
N GLY A 307 3.31 5.14 -0.49
CA GLY A 307 2.76 6.40 -1.00
C GLY A 307 3.18 6.69 -2.42
N ILE A 308 4.47 6.55 -2.70
CA ILE A 308 5.07 6.70 -4.03
C ILE A 308 4.45 5.68 -5.00
N ALA A 309 4.39 4.42 -4.58
CA ALA A 309 3.82 3.34 -5.37
C ALA A 309 2.34 3.53 -5.65
N GLN A 310 1.55 3.98 -4.66
CA GLN A 310 0.13 4.22 -4.86
C GLN A 310 -0.13 5.34 -5.88
N LEU A 311 0.69 6.39 -5.89
CA LEU A 311 0.62 7.43 -6.92
C LEU A 311 0.95 6.85 -8.31
N GLY A 312 1.99 6.02 -8.41
CA GLY A 312 2.35 5.30 -9.64
C GLY A 312 1.22 4.39 -10.13
N ALA A 313 0.63 3.62 -9.22
CA ALA A 313 -0.49 2.72 -9.51
C ALA A 313 -1.73 3.46 -10.03
N ILE A 314 -2.10 4.58 -9.39
CA ILE A 314 -3.19 5.44 -9.86
C ILE A 314 -2.88 6.04 -11.24
N GLY A 315 -1.63 6.46 -11.47
CA GLY A 315 -1.19 6.98 -12.77
C GLY A 315 -1.29 5.93 -13.88
N LEU A 316 -0.86 4.69 -13.63
CA LEU A 316 -1.03 3.56 -14.55
C LEU A 316 -2.52 3.23 -14.78
N TRP A 317 -3.32 3.25 -13.73
CA TRP A 317 -4.76 3.00 -13.85
C TRP A 317 -5.45 4.09 -14.66
N MET A 318 -5.05 5.35 -14.51
CA MET A 318 -5.54 6.46 -15.35
C MET A 318 -5.21 6.23 -16.84
N GLN A 319 -4.03 5.73 -17.18
CA GLN A 319 -3.68 5.32 -18.55
C GLN A 319 -4.52 4.12 -19.00
N TYR A 320 -4.72 3.13 -18.12
CA TYR A 320 -5.53 1.95 -18.40
C TYR A 320 -6.97 2.30 -18.78
N LYS A 321 -7.58 3.25 -18.09
CA LYS A 321 -8.94 3.72 -18.42
C LYS A 321 -9.01 4.42 -19.77
N GLN A 322 -7.89 4.96 -20.27
CA GLN A 322 -7.81 5.59 -21.60
C GLN A 322 -7.48 4.58 -22.70
N ASN A 323 -6.53 3.71 -22.47
CA ASN A 323 -6.06 2.68 -23.40
C ASN A 323 -5.50 1.47 -22.64
N PRO A 324 -6.34 0.44 -22.35
CA PRO A 324 -5.96 -0.70 -21.57
C PRO A 324 -4.72 -1.44 -22.08
N ASN A 325 -4.67 -1.72 -23.39
CA ASN A 325 -3.57 -2.48 -23.98
C ASN A 325 -2.22 -1.76 -23.84
N ASN A 326 -2.18 -0.47 -24.12
CA ASN A 326 -0.96 0.32 -23.99
C ASN A 326 -0.50 0.43 -22.52
N ALA A 327 -1.44 0.60 -21.60
CA ALA A 327 -1.10 0.68 -20.18
C ALA A 327 -0.52 -0.63 -19.64
N LEU A 328 -1.08 -1.78 -20.03
CA LEU A 328 -0.56 -3.09 -19.67
C LEU A 328 0.81 -3.36 -20.31
N GLU A 329 1.02 -2.96 -21.56
CA GLU A 329 2.33 -3.05 -22.21
C GLU A 329 3.38 -2.21 -21.47
N ASN A 330 3.07 -0.96 -21.16
CA ASN A 330 3.95 -0.07 -20.40
C ASN A 330 4.27 -0.63 -19.00
N TYR A 331 3.25 -1.14 -18.29
CA TYR A 331 3.42 -1.82 -17.02
C TYR A 331 4.40 -3.00 -17.11
N MET A 332 4.17 -3.91 -18.06
CA MET A 332 5.03 -5.08 -18.25
C MET A 332 6.45 -4.69 -18.67
N ASN A 333 6.60 -3.70 -19.53
CA ASN A 333 7.90 -3.18 -19.96
C ASN A 333 8.70 -2.64 -18.78
N ALA A 334 8.09 -1.82 -17.93
CA ALA A 334 8.76 -1.27 -16.76
C ALA A 334 9.20 -2.38 -15.79
N LEU A 335 8.32 -3.34 -15.48
CA LEU A 335 8.62 -4.42 -14.56
C LEU A 335 9.70 -5.37 -15.08
N SER A 336 9.78 -5.58 -16.40
CA SER A 336 10.81 -6.43 -17.01
C SER A 336 12.24 -5.88 -16.88
N LEU A 337 12.37 -4.59 -16.58
CA LEU A 337 13.67 -3.95 -16.36
C LEU A 337 14.27 -4.28 -14.98
N GLY A 338 13.47 -4.74 -14.02
CA GLY A 338 13.95 -5.06 -12.68
C GLY A 338 14.72 -3.91 -12.05
N GLY A 339 15.88 -4.19 -11.45
CA GLY A 339 16.81 -3.21 -10.86
C GLY A 339 17.88 -2.68 -11.82
N THR A 340 17.66 -2.73 -13.14
CA THR A 340 18.65 -2.27 -14.14
C THR A 340 18.63 -0.77 -14.40
N LYS A 341 17.63 -0.06 -13.90
CA LYS A 341 17.36 1.34 -14.16
C LYS A 341 17.09 2.11 -12.88
N THR A 342 17.26 3.43 -12.93
CA THR A 342 16.86 4.34 -11.85
C THR A 342 15.33 4.40 -11.74
N LEU A 343 14.83 4.81 -10.61
CA LEU A 343 13.38 4.91 -10.36
C LEU A 343 12.66 5.83 -11.37
N PRO A 344 13.17 7.02 -11.72
CA PRO A 344 12.58 7.84 -12.79
C PRO A 344 12.57 7.17 -14.16
N GLU A 345 13.60 6.37 -14.51
CA GLU A 345 13.63 5.64 -15.78
C GLU A 345 12.61 4.49 -15.80
N LEU A 346 12.40 3.81 -14.66
CA LEU A 346 11.36 2.77 -14.52
C LEU A 346 9.96 3.36 -14.68
N TYR A 347 9.69 4.50 -14.02
CA TYR A 347 8.43 5.22 -14.18
C TYR A 347 8.22 5.68 -15.62
N LYS A 348 9.25 6.20 -16.28
CA LYS A 348 9.20 6.57 -17.69
C LYS A 348 8.89 5.37 -18.60
N ALA A 349 9.47 4.20 -18.32
CA ALA A 349 9.16 2.97 -19.05
C ALA A 349 7.70 2.51 -18.83
N ALA A 350 7.11 2.82 -17.66
CA ALA A 350 5.70 2.66 -17.37
C ALA A 350 4.81 3.75 -18.02
N GLY A 351 5.38 4.65 -18.82
CA GLY A 351 4.66 5.79 -19.39
C GLY A 351 4.28 6.87 -18.39
N LEU A 352 4.94 6.88 -17.22
CA LEU A 352 4.70 7.83 -16.13
C LEU A 352 5.87 8.80 -15.97
N GLU A 353 5.63 9.88 -15.24
CA GLU A 353 6.65 10.73 -14.66
C GLU A 353 6.79 10.40 -13.17
N PHE A 354 8.02 10.21 -12.68
CA PHE A 354 8.28 10.11 -11.25
C PHE A 354 8.11 11.50 -10.63
N ASN A 355 6.98 11.72 -9.94
CA ASN A 355 6.55 13.06 -9.56
C ASN A 355 5.76 13.02 -8.25
N LEU A 356 6.25 13.76 -7.23
CA LEU A 356 5.63 13.91 -5.91
C LEU A 356 5.06 15.31 -5.68
N THR A 357 4.96 16.13 -6.73
CA THR A 357 4.50 17.52 -6.61
C THR A 357 3.00 17.59 -6.27
N PRO A 358 2.59 18.63 -5.53
CA PRO A 358 1.18 18.85 -5.20
C PRO A 358 0.26 18.90 -6.43
N ALA A 359 0.73 19.45 -7.55
CA ALA A 359 -0.05 19.54 -8.79
C ALA A 359 -0.34 18.16 -9.40
N TYR A 360 0.65 17.26 -9.40
CA TYR A 360 0.48 15.89 -9.88
C TYR A 360 -0.47 15.10 -8.98
N ILE A 361 -0.27 15.15 -7.66
CA ILE A 361 -1.13 14.47 -6.69
C ILE A 361 -2.58 14.96 -6.81
N LYS A 362 -2.79 16.27 -6.98
CA LYS A 362 -4.12 16.83 -7.22
C LYS A 362 -4.79 16.20 -8.44
N THR A 363 -4.08 16.11 -9.57
CA THR A 363 -4.60 15.51 -10.81
C THR A 363 -5.03 14.06 -10.59
N LEU A 364 -4.22 13.27 -9.90
CA LEU A 364 -4.55 11.87 -9.60
C LEU A 364 -5.77 11.75 -8.66
N MET A 365 -5.89 12.62 -7.66
CA MET A 365 -7.04 12.64 -6.75
C MET A 365 -8.34 13.03 -7.45
N GLU A 366 -8.30 14.01 -8.37
CA GLU A 366 -9.44 14.40 -9.20
C GLU A 366 -9.89 13.25 -10.10
N PHE A 367 -8.94 12.50 -10.66
CA PHE A 367 -9.25 11.30 -11.44
C PHE A 367 -9.93 10.23 -10.59
N VAL A 368 -9.37 9.84 -9.44
CA VAL A 368 -9.98 8.82 -8.58
C VAL A 368 -11.37 9.26 -8.10
N LYS A 369 -11.54 10.54 -7.75
CA LYS A 369 -12.84 11.09 -7.40
C LYS A 369 -13.86 10.91 -8.52
N THR A 370 -13.46 11.18 -9.77
CA THR A 370 -14.33 10.99 -10.93
C THR A 370 -14.76 9.53 -11.09
N GLU A 371 -13.84 8.57 -10.94
CA GLU A 371 -14.15 7.15 -11.01
C GLU A 371 -15.06 6.69 -9.85
N MET A 372 -14.85 7.21 -8.64
CA MET A 372 -15.75 6.97 -7.50
C MET A 372 -17.15 7.53 -7.73
N ASP A 373 -17.27 8.70 -8.37
CA ASP A 373 -18.56 9.32 -8.65
C ASP A 373 -19.36 8.57 -9.74
N GLN A 374 -18.68 7.85 -10.65
CA GLN A 374 -19.33 6.96 -11.63
C GLN A 374 -19.92 5.69 -11.01
N LEU A 375 -19.44 5.29 -9.82
CA LEU A 375 -19.98 4.15 -9.09
C LEU A 375 -21.25 4.50 -8.26
N LYS A 376 -21.66 5.76 -8.20
CA LYS A 376 -22.88 6.19 -7.50
C LYS A 376 -24.13 5.88 -8.32
#